data_58bfcfc470aff75bf504ad2cdda7ee22
#
_entry.id   58bfcfc470aff75bf504ad2cdda7ee22
#
_cell.length_a   1.000
_cell.length_b   1.000
_cell.length_c   1.000
_cell.angle_alpha   90.00
_cell.angle_beta   90.00
_cell.angle_gamma   90.00
#
_symmetry.space_group_name_H-M   'P 1'
#
loop_
_entity.id
_entity.type
_entity.pdbx_description
1 polymer ?
#
loop_
_entity_poly.entity_id
_entity_poly.type
_entity_poly.pdbx_seq_one_letter_code
_entity_poly.pdbx_strand_id
1 'polypeptide(L)'
;MRSTRPMVNRRDFVARAVSTGAYLAFPHVAPPFEFAEATVAALQARMTAGTLTSRALVSAYFARMALIDRSGPALHSVIEQNPDALAIAASLDAERRRGRVRGPLHGIPILLKDNIDTGDRMATTAGSLALAGQSAPKDAYVVERLRAAGAVLIGKTNLSEWANFRSSRSTSGWSGRGGQTRNPYVLDRNPCGSSSGTAAAVAASLATIGVGTETDGSIICPSSLCGLVGIKPTVGLVSRSGIIPISVSQDTAGPMARTVTDAVVLLGAMTGVDPQDTATSASDGKSFPDYTTFCKVDALSGARIGVARNMAGFHPLVDAAFNGAIAAMRKGGATIVDPADVPTVGKYDDAEMDVLLYEFKDGLNAYLARRGVRTPVNTLEGLIAYNRANARREMPWFAQELFERAQAKGALTDERYRTALASCRKLARDDGVDAVMATHRLDAIVAPSNGPAWPTDHVNGDRFTGGNSSVAAVAGYPSITVPMGFAHELPLGLSFIGGAWTEPRLIGLAYAFEQLTRARRAPRFIPTVTEA
;
A
#
# COMPACT_ATOMS: atom_id res chain seq x y z
N MET A 1 68.16 9.69 32.42
CA MET A 1 67.39 8.52 32.05
C MET A 1 66.33 8.94 30.99
N ARG A 2 66.54 8.62 29.70
CA ARG A 2 65.60 8.89 28.60
C ARG A 2 64.78 7.61 28.36
N SER A 3 63.46 7.71 28.55
CA SER A 3 62.55 6.64 28.29
C SER A 3 62.25 6.56 26.75
N THR A 4 62.71 5.49 26.13
CA THR A 4 62.40 5.16 24.74
C THR A 4 61.10 4.38 24.69
N ARG A 5 60.04 4.98 24.13
CA ARG A 5 58.82 4.26 23.75
C ARG A 5 59.08 3.43 22.48
N PRO A 6 58.68 2.16 22.41
CA PRO A 6 58.81 1.37 21.18
C PRO A 6 57.85 1.90 20.11
N MET A 7 58.38 2.16 18.91
CA MET A 7 57.56 2.45 17.72
C MET A 7 56.85 1.17 17.25
N VAL A 8 55.54 1.21 17.16
CA VAL A 8 54.74 0.13 16.58
C VAL A 8 55.03 0.07 15.09
N ASN A 9 55.46 -1.08 14.61
CA ASN A 9 55.81 -1.32 13.21
C ASN A 9 54.52 -1.41 12.35
N ARG A 10 54.58 -0.95 11.09
CA ARG A 10 53.46 -0.96 10.13
C ARG A 10 52.81 -2.34 9.94
N ARG A 11 53.57 -3.43 10.08
CA ARG A 11 53.03 -4.81 9.97
C ARG A 11 52.14 -5.18 11.15
N ASP A 12 52.47 -4.73 12.37
CA ASP A 12 51.65 -4.99 13.57
C ASP A 12 50.37 -4.16 13.59
N PHE A 13 50.39 -2.97 12.97
CA PHE A 13 49.18 -2.16 12.78
C PHE A 13 48.22 -2.78 11.78
N VAL A 14 48.70 -3.32 10.65
CA VAL A 14 47.89 -4.01 9.65
C VAL A 14 47.36 -5.33 10.20
N ALA A 15 48.14 -6.10 10.98
CA ALA A 15 47.68 -7.36 11.58
C ALA A 15 46.58 -7.13 12.64
N ARG A 16 46.61 -6.01 13.38
CA ARG A 16 45.54 -5.66 14.33
C ARG A 16 44.28 -5.05 13.67
N ALA A 17 44.41 -4.44 12.50
CA ALA A 17 43.27 -3.91 11.71
C ALA A 17 42.49 -5.02 10.97
N VAL A 18 43.12 -6.16 10.68
CA VAL A 18 42.48 -7.29 10.02
C VAL A 18 41.69 -8.20 10.99
N SER A 19 41.95 -8.13 12.31
CA SER A 19 41.26 -8.98 13.29
C SER A 19 39.95 -8.42 13.84
N THR A 20 39.51 -7.22 13.42
CA THR A 20 38.27 -6.59 13.89
C THR A 20 37.24 -6.34 12.77
N GLY A 21 37.37 -6.93 11.60
CA GLY A 21 36.55 -6.67 10.42
C GLY A 21 35.84 -7.85 9.79
N ALA A 22 35.81 -9.03 10.41
CA ALA A 22 34.94 -10.11 9.97
C ALA A 22 33.56 -9.98 10.64
N TYR A 23 32.76 -8.99 10.26
CA TYR A 23 31.30 -9.13 10.36
C TYR A 23 30.93 -10.28 9.43
N LEU A 24 30.88 -11.49 9.98
CA LEU A 24 30.16 -12.60 9.37
C LEU A 24 28.72 -12.11 9.24
N ALA A 25 28.31 -11.72 8.04
CA ALA A 25 26.92 -11.52 7.68
C ALA A 25 26.24 -12.90 7.76
N PHE A 26 25.87 -13.33 8.97
CA PHE A 26 24.92 -14.41 9.12
C PHE A 26 23.65 -13.96 8.38
N PRO A 27 23.08 -14.77 7.49
CA PRO A 27 21.77 -14.48 6.95
C PRO A 27 20.86 -14.28 8.16
N HIS A 28 20.20 -13.13 8.25
CA HIS A 28 19.22 -12.85 9.30
C HIS A 28 18.01 -13.76 9.08
N VAL A 29 18.14 -15.03 9.48
CA VAL A 29 16.99 -15.94 9.51
C VAL A 29 16.11 -15.44 10.63
N ALA A 30 15.00 -14.80 10.27
CA ALA A 30 14.02 -14.42 11.28
C ALA A 30 13.58 -15.68 12.05
N PRO A 31 13.47 -15.60 13.40
CA PRO A 31 13.07 -16.74 14.18
C PRO A 31 11.70 -17.26 13.71
N PRO A 32 11.45 -18.58 13.78
CA PRO A 32 10.16 -19.16 13.45
C PRO A 32 9.03 -18.40 14.15
N PHE A 33 7.99 -18.06 13.41
CA PHE A 33 6.83 -17.32 13.92
C PHE A 33 5.57 -18.15 13.68
N GLU A 34 4.89 -18.51 14.75
CA GLU A 34 3.72 -19.41 14.73
C GLU A 34 2.61 -18.92 13.77
N PHE A 35 2.44 -17.61 13.64
CA PHE A 35 1.42 -16.99 12.80
C PHE A 35 1.96 -16.47 11.46
N ALA A 36 3.16 -16.93 11.05
CA ALA A 36 3.68 -16.59 9.71
C ALA A 36 2.69 -17.10 8.65
N GLU A 37 2.39 -16.23 7.66
CA GLU A 37 1.46 -16.51 6.57
C GLU A 37 0.03 -16.94 7.01
N ALA A 38 -0.34 -16.78 8.29
CA ALA A 38 -1.67 -17.15 8.78
C ALA A 38 -2.77 -16.29 8.12
N THR A 39 -3.81 -16.96 7.61
CA THR A 39 -4.99 -16.30 7.02
C THR A 39 -6.02 -15.93 8.09
N VAL A 40 -6.91 -14.99 7.77
CA VAL A 40 -8.06 -14.64 8.61
C VAL A 40 -8.85 -15.88 8.99
N ALA A 41 -9.17 -16.74 8.01
CA ALA A 41 -9.93 -17.96 8.23
C ALA A 41 -9.23 -18.93 9.19
N ALA A 42 -7.92 -19.16 9.03
CA ALA A 42 -7.15 -20.03 9.92
C ALA A 42 -7.11 -19.50 11.36
N LEU A 43 -6.94 -18.18 11.53
CA LEU A 43 -6.96 -17.55 12.85
C LEU A 43 -8.35 -17.62 13.49
N GLN A 44 -9.43 -17.38 12.74
CA GLN A 44 -10.79 -17.52 13.22
C GLN A 44 -11.13 -18.95 13.64
N ALA A 45 -10.69 -19.96 12.88
CA ALA A 45 -10.87 -21.36 13.24
C ALA A 45 -10.22 -21.68 14.60
N ARG A 46 -8.99 -21.22 14.83
CA ARG A 46 -8.30 -21.39 16.13
C ARG A 46 -8.98 -20.64 17.27
N MET A 47 -9.48 -19.42 17.02
CA MET A 47 -10.23 -18.66 18.04
C MET A 47 -11.57 -19.32 18.37
N THR A 48 -12.25 -19.90 17.39
CA THR A 48 -13.50 -20.65 17.58
C THR A 48 -13.26 -21.94 18.37
N ALA A 49 -12.16 -22.62 18.09
CA ALA A 49 -11.74 -23.81 18.84
C ALA A 49 -11.21 -23.52 20.26
N GLY A 50 -11.09 -22.24 20.64
CA GLY A 50 -10.56 -21.81 21.94
C GLY A 50 -9.04 -22.02 22.11
N THR A 51 -8.31 -22.39 21.04
CA THR A 51 -6.85 -22.60 21.06
C THR A 51 -6.04 -21.31 20.84
N LEU A 52 -6.72 -20.20 20.54
CA LEU A 52 -6.14 -18.89 20.34
C LEU A 52 -7.07 -17.82 20.90
N THR A 53 -6.53 -16.77 21.51
CA THR A 53 -7.26 -15.56 21.86
C THR A 53 -6.75 -14.39 21.02
N SER A 54 -7.61 -13.39 20.78
CA SER A 54 -7.22 -12.14 20.11
C SER A 54 -6.07 -11.46 20.85
N ARG A 55 -6.13 -11.41 22.20
CA ARG A 55 -5.09 -10.81 23.02
C ARG A 55 -3.74 -11.52 22.84
N ALA A 56 -3.72 -12.87 22.80
CA ALA A 56 -2.49 -13.63 22.57
C ALA A 56 -1.91 -13.37 21.18
N LEU A 57 -2.77 -13.29 20.16
CA LEU A 57 -2.36 -12.97 18.79
C LEU A 57 -1.76 -11.57 18.67
N VAL A 58 -2.39 -10.55 19.26
CA VAL A 58 -1.86 -9.16 19.30
C VAL A 58 -0.50 -9.13 20.01
N SER A 59 -0.37 -9.82 21.16
CA SER A 59 0.90 -9.90 21.89
C SER A 59 2.02 -10.53 21.04
N ALA A 60 1.71 -11.59 20.30
CA ALA A 60 2.66 -12.24 19.40
C ALA A 60 3.11 -11.34 18.26
N TYR A 61 2.18 -10.57 17.64
CA TYR A 61 2.55 -9.60 16.61
C TYR A 61 3.41 -8.47 17.17
N PHE A 62 3.12 -7.95 18.37
CA PHE A 62 3.97 -6.94 19.00
C PHE A 62 5.39 -7.45 19.31
N ALA A 63 5.50 -8.70 19.77
CA ALA A 63 6.81 -9.33 19.95
C ALA A 63 7.56 -9.47 18.62
N ARG A 64 6.88 -9.87 17.54
CA ARG A 64 7.48 -9.93 16.21
C ARG A 64 7.91 -8.56 15.68
N MET A 65 7.09 -7.51 15.88
CA MET A 65 7.47 -6.13 15.52
C MET A 65 8.77 -5.71 16.23
N ALA A 66 8.93 -6.05 17.50
CA ALA A 66 10.16 -5.75 18.23
C ALA A 66 11.39 -6.44 17.61
N LEU A 67 11.23 -7.69 17.12
CA LEU A 67 12.32 -8.52 16.62
C LEU A 67 12.75 -8.19 15.18
N ILE A 68 11.81 -7.81 14.30
CA ILE A 68 12.13 -7.68 12.87
C ILE A 68 11.80 -6.31 12.27
N ASP A 69 10.94 -5.52 12.93
CA ASP A 69 10.61 -4.17 12.45
C ASP A 69 11.49 -3.09 13.10
N ARG A 70 11.74 -3.20 14.43
CA ARG A 70 12.56 -2.26 15.19
C ARG A 70 14.02 -2.67 15.33
N SER A 71 14.30 -3.97 15.20
CA SER A 71 15.65 -4.56 15.28
C SER A 71 15.80 -5.65 14.22
N GLY A 72 16.92 -6.38 14.22
CA GLY A 72 17.22 -7.39 13.21
C GLY A 72 17.17 -6.82 11.79
N PRO A 73 16.24 -7.27 10.92
CA PRO A 73 16.03 -6.71 9.59
C PRO A 73 15.73 -5.21 9.60
N ALA A 74 15.18 -4.69 10.69
CA ALA A 74 14.83 -3.28 10.90
C ALA A 74 14.03 -2.70 9.74
N LEU A 75 12.82 -3.27 9.51
CA LEU A 75 11.98 -2.91 8.37
C LEU A 75 11.45 -1.49 8.45
N HIS A 76 11.27 -0.93 9.67
CA HIS A 76 10.69 0.40 9.92
C HIS A 76 9.34 0.59 9.22
N SER A 77 8.53 -0.46 9.24
CA SER A 77 7.23 -0.47 8.57
C SER A 77 6.10 0.02 9.47
N VAL A 78 6.24 -0.08 10.80
CA VAL A 78 5.26 0.37 11.79
C VAL A 78 5.76 1.63 12.47
N ILE A 79 5.09 2.76 12.21
CA ILE A 79 5.47 4.08 12.74
C ILE A 79 4.95 4.33 14.16
N GLU A 80 3.82 3.68 14.51
CA GLU A 80 3.21 3.80 15.84
C GLU A 80 2.41 2.55 16.19
N GLN A 81 2.54 2.05 17.42
CA GLN A 81 1.73 0.97 17.96
C GLN A 81 0.57 1.53 18.78
N ASN A 82 -0.61 0.90 18.66
CA ASN A 82 -1.77 1.29 19.46
C ASN A 82 -1.57 0.84 20.93
N PRO A 83 -1.46 1.79 21.88
CA PRO A 83 -1.27 1.46 23.29
C PRO A 83 -2.46 0.73 23.92
N ASP A 84 -3.65 0.80 23.29
CA ASP A 84 -4.87 0.19 23.80
C ASP A 84 -5.18 -1.18 23.16
N ALA A 85 -4.39 -1.62 22.19
CA ALA A 85 -4.68 -2.82 21.39
C ALA A 85 -4.90 -4.08 22.23
N LEU A 86 -4.09 -4.30 23.27
CA LEU A 86 -4.22 -5.48 24.14
C LEU A 86 -5.51 -5.44 24.97
N ALA A 87 -5.97 -4.27 25.42
CA ALA A 87 -7.21 -4.10 26.15
C ALA A 87 -8.43 -4.30 25.24
N ILE A 88 -8.36 -3.74 24.01
CA ILE A 88 -9.39 -3.93 22.96
C ILE A 88 -9.52 -5.43 22.62
N ALA A 89 -8.39 -6.10 22.38
CA ALA A 89 -8.39 -7.53 22.07
C ALA A 89 -9.00 -8.37 23.21
N ALA A 90 -8.66 -8.07 24.46
CA ALA A 90 -9.23 -8.76 25.63
C ALA A 90 -10.76 -8.54 25.74
N SER A 91 -11.26 -7.34 25.39
CA SER A 91 -12.69 -7.06 25.35
C SER A 91 -13.41 -7.89 24.28
N LEU A 92 -12.82 -8.01 23.08
CA LEU A 92 -13.36 -8.84 22.00
C LEU A 92 -13.32 -10.35 22.35
N ASP A 93 -12.27 -10.80 23.04
CA ASP A 93 -12.24 -12.17 23.60
C ASP A 93 -13.37 -12.40 24.59
N ALA A 94 -13.71 -11.41 25.43
CA ALA A 94 -14.84 -11.49 26.34
C ALA A 94 -16.20 -11.49 25.61
N GLU A 95 -16.35 -10.75 24.51
CA GLU A 95 -17.54 -10.82 23.65
C GLU A 95 -17.69 -12.21 23.05
N ARG A 96 -16.62 -12.79 22.49
CA ARG A 96 -16.61 -14.14 21.90
C ARG A 96 -17.03 -15.18 22.94
N ARG A 97 -16.51 -15.14 24.17
CA ARG A 97 -16.90 -16.06 25.25
C ARG A 97 -18.39 -15.98 25.62
N ARG A 98 -19.03 -14.84 25.36
CA ARG A 98 -20.49 -14.64 25.53
C ARG A 98 -21.29 -15.00 24.27
N GLY A 99 -20.68 -15.67 23.29
CA GLY A 99 -21.32 -16.04 22.03
C GLY A 99 -21.50 -14.89 21.02
N ARG A 100 -20.91 -13.72 21.28
CA ARG A 100 -21.02 -12.57 20.35
C ARG A 100 -19.77 -12.48 19.47
N VAL A 101 -19.91 -12.84 18.21
CA VAL A 101 -18.90 -12.68 17.16
C VAL A 101 -19.45 -11.72 16.10
N ARG A 102 -18.75 -10.60 15.87
CA ARG A 102 -19.23 -9.52 14.99
C ARG A 102 -19.06 -9.82 13.49
N GLY A 103 -18.29 -10.86 13.15
CA GLY A 103 -18.00 -11.24 11.76
C GLY A 103 -16.58 -11.79 11.61
N PRO A 104 -16.11 -11.96 10.38
CA PRO A 104 -14.81 -12.60 10.11
C PRO A 104 -13.61 -11.80 10.63
N LEU A 105 -13.75 -10.50 10.86
CA LEU A 105 -12.67 -9.66 11.43
C LEU A 105 -12.69 -9.57 12.95
N HIS A 106 -13.64 -10.22 13.66
CA HIS A 106 -13.73 -10.13 15.11
C HIS A 106 -12.48 -10.67 15.81
N GLY A 107 -11.71 -9.78 16.43
CA GLY A 107 -10.46 -10.08 17.12
C GLY A 107 -9.23 -10.18 16.21
N ILE A 108 -9.35 -9.88 14.91
CA ILE A 108 -8.23 -9.93 13.95
C ILE A 108 -7.41 -8.62 14.01
N PRO A 109 -6.08 -8.71 14.20
CA PRO A 109 -5.19 -7.56 14.21
C PRO A 109 -4.96 -6.97 12.80
N ILE A 110 -5.18 -5.66 12.68
CA ILE A 110 -5.06 -4.89 11.44
C ILE A 110 -4.13 -3.70 11.64
N LEU A 111 -3.32 -3.39 10.62
CA LEU A 111 -2.54 -2.15 10.53
C LEU A 111 -3.16 -1.18 9.54
N LEU A 112 -3.05 0.12 9.85
CA LEU A 112 -3.56 1.21 9.02
C LEU A 112 -2.42 2.13 8.58
N LYS A 113 -2.45 2.59 7.33
CA LYS A 113 -1.52 3.64 6.85
C LYS A 113 -1.69 4.92 7.66
N ASP A 114 -0.59 5.61 7.97
CA ASP A 114 -0.57 6.78 8.87
C ASP A 114 -1.18 8.07 8.28
N ASN A 115 -1.95 7.96 7.22
CA ASN A 115 -2.80 9.02 6.70
C ASN A 115 -4.31 8.76 6.91
N ILE A 116 -4.68 7.71 7.64
CA ILE A 116 -6.06 7.34 7.96
C ILE A 116 -6.33 7.71 9.42
N ASP A 117 -7.30 8.56 9.68
CA ASP A 117 -7.63 9.06 11.02
C ASP A 117 -8.11 7.95 11.95
N THR A 118 -7.60 7.97 13.18
CA THR A 118 -8.11 7.18 14.30
C THR A 118 -8.37 8.10 15.49
N GLY A 119 -9.60 8.11 16.00
CA GLY A 119 -10.04 8.90 17.15
C GLY A 119 -9.63 8.26 18.48
N ASP A 120 -8.43 7.70 18.54
CA ASP A 120 -7.82 7.08 19.71
C ASP A 120 -6.50 7.79 20.08
N ARG A 121 -5.63 7.13 20.84
CA ARG A 121 -4.36 7.73 21.27
C ARG A 121 -3.26 7.74 20.21
N MET A 122 -3.48 7.13 19.05
CA MET A 122 -2.51 7.17 17.96
C MET A 122 -2.62 8.48 17.17
N ALA A 123 -1.48 8.99 16.72
CA ALA A 123 -1.45 10.13 15.81
C ALA A 123 -1.80 9.71 14.37
N THR A 124 -2.23 10.68 13.55
CA THR A 124 -2.34 10.55 12.09
C THR A 124 -1.54 11.69 11.48
N THR A 125 -0.45 11.37 10.80
CA THR A 125 0.57 12.38 10.49
C THR A 125 1.00 12.45 9.04
N ALA A 126 0.55 11.53 8.19
CA ALA A 126 1.12 11.35 6.84
C ALA A 126 2.66 11.22 6.85
N GLY A 127 3.24 10.73 7.96
CA GLY A 127 4.68 10.59 8.16
C GLY A 127 5.42 11.88 8.51
N SER A 128 4.73 13.03 8.57
CA SER A 128 5.34 14.33 8.86
C SER A 128 5.40 14.63 10.36
N LEU A 129 6.46 15.32 10.77
CA LEU A 129 6.62 15.84 12.13
C LEU A 129 5.65 17.01 12.42
N ALA A 130 5.13 17.66 11.38
CA ALA A 130 4.18 18.77 11.52
C ALA A 130 2.88 18.36 12.24
N LEU A 131 2.48 17.09 12.11
CA LEU A 131 1.28 16.53 12.73
C LEU A 131 1.59 15.52 13.85
N ALA A 132 2.87 15.34 14.20
CA ALA A 132 3.28 14.37 15.20
C ALA A 132 2.72 14.70 16.59
N GLY A 133 2.40 13.65 17.38
CA GLY A 133 1.90 13.78 18.75
C GLY A 133 0.45 14.25 18.88
N GLN A 134 -0.30 14.30 17.79
CA GLN A 134 -1.69 14.72 17.78
C GLN A 134 -2.60 13.67 17.18
N SER A 135 -3.50 13.13 18.01
CA SER A 135 -4.57 12.24 17.53
C SER A 135 -5.59 13.02 16.70
N ALA A 136 -6.26 12.33 15.80
CA ALA A 136 -7.41 12.88 15.09
C ALA A 136 -8.61 13.05 16.05
N PRO A 137 -9.51 14.02 15.79
CA PRO A 137 -10.67 14.27 16.67
C PRO A 137 -11.69 13.13 16.64
N LYS A 138 -11.70 12.34 15.57
CA LYS A 138 -12.59 11.18 15.37
C LYS A 138 -11.98 10.16 14.43
N ASP A 139 -12.56 8.97 14.41
CA ASP A 139 -12.23 7.93 13.43
C ASP A 139 -12.58 8.37 11.99
N ALA A 140 -11.80 7.93 11.02
CA ALA A 140 -12.22 7.89 9.62
C ALA A 140 -13.40 6.90 9.46
N TYR A 141 -14.26 7.11 8.48
CA TYR A 141 -15.39 6.20 8.26
C TYR A 141 -14.97 4.74 8.12
N VAL A 142 -13.91 4.47 7.37
CA VAL A 142 -13.37 3.11 7.24
C VAL A 142 -12.93 2.52 8.59
N VAL A 143 -12.45 3.34 9.51
CA VAL A 143 -12.03 2.93 10.85
C VAL A 143 -13.25 2.62 11.73
N GLU A 144 -14.30 3.45 11.68
CA GLU A 144 -15.58 3.16 12.33
C GLU A 144 -16.13 1.80 11.88
N ARG A 145 -16.12 1.54 10.58
CA ARG A 145 -16.56 0.26 9.98
C ARG A 145 -15.74 -0.92 10.48
N LEU A 146 -14.41 -0.79 10.50
CA LEU A 146 -13.50 -1.85 10.96
C LEU A 146 -13.69 -2.16 12.45
N ARG A 147 -13.86 -1.12 13.30
CA ARG A 147 -14.16 -1.31 14.73
C ARG A 147 -15.54 -1.96 14.93
N ALA A 148 -16.54 -1.58 14.15
CA ALA A 148 -17.85 -2.22 14.17
C ALA A 148 -17.77 -3.71 13.79
N ALA A 149 -16.92 -4.10 12.83
CA ALA A 149 -16.62 -5.48 12.46
C ALA A 149 -15.79 -6.24 13.50
N GLY A 150 -15.33 -5.58 14.57
CA GLY A 150 -14.55 -6.18 15.65
C GLY A 150 -13.06 -6.34 15.34
N ALA A 151 -12.52 -5.61 14.38
CA ALA A 151 -11.09 -5.58 14.12
C ALA A 151 -10.31 -4.95 15.27
N VAL A 152 -9.10 -5.43 15.54
CA VAL A 152 -8.16 -4.82 16.48
C VAL A 152 -7.15 -3.98 15.70
N LEU A 153 -7.25 -2.67 15.79
CA LEU A 153 -6.28 -1.77 15.16
C LEU A 153 -5.03 -1.74 16.03
N ILE A 154 -3.96 -2.40 15.57
CA ILE A 154 -2.76 -2.61 16.37
C ILE A 154 -1.69 -1.54 16.14
N GLY A 155 -1.85 -0.66 15.16
CA GLY A 155 -0.90 0.42 14.90
C GLY A 155 -1.10 1.13 13.58
N LYS A 156 -0.26 2.14 13.38
CA LYS A 156 -0.09 2.89 12.14
C LYS A 156 1.16 2.42 11.41
N THR A 157 1.09 2.33 10.09
CA THR A 157 2.24 1.98 9.26
C THR A 157 2.89 3.23 8.69
N ASN A 158 4.22 3.16 8.56
CA ASN A 158 4.98 4.17 7.83
C ASN A 158 4.51 4.25 6.37
N LEU A 159 4.83 5.35 5.73
CA LEU A 159 4.45 5.62 4.34
C LEU A 159 5.50 6.52 3.69
N SER A 160 5.46 6.64 2.38
CA SER A 160 6.13 7.77 1.73
C SER A 160 5.47 9.06 2.21
N GLU A 161 6.25 9.99 2.74
CA GLU A 161 5.73 11.18 3.40
C GLU A 161 4.75 11.96 2.50
N TRP A 162 3.58 12.33 3.07
CA TRP A 162 2.47 12.95 2.33
C TRP A 162 2.06 12.17 1.08
N ALA A 163 2.13 10.84 1.17
CA ALA A 163 1.79 9.91 0.11
C ALA A 163 2.54 10.18 -1.22
N ASN A 164 3.83 10.54 -1.13
CA ASN A 164 4.72 10.96 -2.24
C ASN A 164 4.39 12.35 -2.84
N PHE A 165 3.38 13.06 -2.38
CA PHE A 165 2.92 14.30 -3.02
C PHE A 165 3.60 15.57 -2.47
N ARG A 166 4.72 15.44 -1.73
CA ARG A 166 5.53 16.60 -1.32
C ARG A 166 6.54 17.02 -2.40
N SER A 167 7.16 16.07 -3.07
CA SER A 167 8.21 16.30 -4.05
C SER A 167 8.15 15.26 -5.18
N SER A 168 8.45 15.66 -6.39
CA SER A 168 8.65 14.74 -7.53
C SER A 168 9.92 13.88 -7.39
N ARG A 169 10.76 14.16 -6.39
CA ARG A 169 11.96 13.40 -6.02
C ARG A 169 11.79 12.64 -4.70
N SER A 170 10.56 12.44 -4.24
CA SER A 170 10.30 11.65 -3.03
C SER A 170 10.90 10.26 -3.14
N THR A 171 11.63 9.83 -2.11
CA THR A 171 12.03 8.43 -1.97
C THR A 171 10.89 7.65 -1.33
N SER A 172 10.34 6.68 -2.06
CA SER A 172 9.23 5.86 -1.57
C SER A 172 9.60 5.13 -0.28
N GLY A 173 8.66 5.14 0.67
CA GLY A 173 8.85 4.53 1.99
C GLY A 173 9.63 5.36 3.00
N TRP A 174 10.08 6.56 2.64
CA TRP A 174 10.71 7.47 3.58
C TRP A 174 9.70 8.50 4.11
N SER A 175 9.81 8.79 5.41
CA SER A 175 9.10 9.90 6.05
C SER A 175 9.94 10.53 7.15
N GLY A 176 9.72 11.84 7.43
CA GLY A 176 10.42 12.56 8.49
C GLY A 176 10.20 11.98 9.89
N ARG A 177 9.03 11.36 10.13
CA ARG A 177 8.69 10.71 11.39
C ARG A 177 9.17 9.27 11.48
N GLY A 178 9.06 8.48 10.41
CA GLY A 178 9.29 7.03 10.43
C GLY A 178 10.63 6.58 9.83
N GLY A 179 11.39 7.49 9.17
CA GLY A 179 12.55 7.09 8.40
C GLY A 179 12.22 6.23 7.19
N GLN A 180 13.16 5.41 6.74
CA GLN A 180 13.02 4.58 5.54
C GLN A 180 12.46 3.20 5.86
N THR A 181 11.33 2.84 5.28
CA THR A 181 10.83 1.46 5.25
C THR A 181 11.61 0.62 4.25
N ARG A 182 12.00 -0.59 4.65
CA ARG A 182 12.74 -1.55 3.82
C ARG A 182 11.83 -2.60 3.21
N ASN A 183 12.21 -3.11 2.05
CA ASN A 183 11.53 -4.25 1.42
C ASN A 183 11.87 -5.54 2.19
N PRO A 184 10.87 -6.33 2.66
CA PRO A 184 11.13 -7.51 3.47
C PRO A 184 11.72 -8.69 2.68
N TYR A 185 11.64 -8.69 1.35
CA TYR A 185 12.29 -9.70 0.53
C TYR A 185 13.78 -9.45 0.43
N VAL A 186 14.17 -8.20 0.12
CA VAL A 186 15.56 -7.79 -0.06
C VAL A 186 15.75 -6.43 0.61
N LEU A 187 16.51 -6.37 1.70
CA LEU A 187 16.54 -5.25 2.63
C LEU A 187 17.15 -3.95 2.09
N ASP A 188 17.98 -4.02 1.04
CA ASP A 188 18.54 -2.85 0.36
C ASP A 188 17.63 -2.31 -0.76
N ARG A 189 16.45 -2.92 -0.95
CA ARG A 189 15.49 -2.53 -1.98
C ARG A 189 14.35 -1.69 -1.42
N ASN A 190 13.82 -0.85 -2.31
CA ASN A 190 12.68 -0.02 -2.02
C ASN A 190 11.38 -0.87 -2.02
N PRO A 191 10.48 -0.71 -1.04
CA PRO A 191 9.18 -1.40 -1.04
C PRO A 191 8.16 -0.78 -1.98
N CYS A 192 8.49 0.28 -2.75
CA CYS A 192 7.58 1.21 -3.38
C CYS A 192 6.71 1.97 -2.35
N GLY A 193 5.75 2.74 -2.83
CA GLY A 193 4.86 3.54 -1.99
C GLY A 193 3.60 3.98 -2.75
N SER A 194 2.82 4.76 -2.06
CA SER A 194 3.09 5.37 -0.76
C SER A 194 2.69 4.49 0.45
N SER A 195 1.92 3.40 0.29
CA SER A 195 1.55 2.48 1.39
C SER A 195 2.68 1.49 1.75
N SER A 196 3.91 1.98 1.79
CA SER A 196 5.16 1.22 1.94
C SER A 196 5.19 0.36 3.19
N GLY A 197 4.88 0.98 4.34
CA GLY A 197 4.88 0.30 5.63
C GLY A 197 3.76 -0.74 5.73
N THR A 198 2.57 -0.47 5.16
CA THR A 198 1.48 -1.45 5.15
C THR A 198 1.90 -2.69 4.37
N ALA A 199 2.48 -2.51 3.17
CA ALA A 199 2.96 -3.62 2.36
C ALA A 199 4.06 -4.42 3.07
N ALA A 200 5.10 -3.74 3.55
CA ALA A 200 6.23 -4.40 4.21
C ALA A 200 5.77 -5.16 5.48
N ALA A 201 4.92 -4.54 6.31
CA ALA A 201 4.42 -5.14 7.55
C ALA A 201 3.56 -6.40 7.28
N VAL A 202 2.60 -6.32 6.35
CA VAL A 202 1.73 -7.46 6.02
C VAL A 202 2.54 -8.58 5.36
N ALA A 203 3.46 -8.25 4.44
CA ALA A 203 4.34 -9.24 3.80
C ALA A 203 5.22 -9.97 4.82
N ALA A 204 5.72 -9.26 5.84
CA ALA A 204 6.56 -9.80 6.91
C ALA A 204 5.76 -10.46 8.05
N SER A 205 4.44 -10.59 7.93
CA SER A 205 3.55 -11.12 8.98
C SER A 205 3.69 -10.36 10.30
N LEU A 206 3.68 -9.01 10.26
CA LEU A 206 3.55 -8.13 11.44
C LEU A 206 2.09 -7.83 11.78
N ALA A 207 1.19 -8.13 10.86
CA ALA A 207 -0.24 -8.15 11.03
C ALA A 207 -0.84 -9.19 10.08
N THR A 208 -2.12 -9.50 10.27
CA THR A 208 -2.82 -10.42 9.37
C THR A 208 -3.07 -9.76 8.01
N ILE A 209 -3.59 -8.55 8.02
CA ILE A 209 -3.99 -7.72 6.88
C ILE A 209 -3.74 -6.25 7.20
N GLY A 210 -3.80 -5.37 6.20
CA GLY A 210 -3.65 -3.94 6.39
C GLY A 210 -4.43 -3.10 5.39
N VAL A 211 -4.65 -1.84 5.74
CA VAL A 211 -5.31 -0.85 4.89
C VAL A 211 -4.27 0.14 4.37
N GLY A 212 -4.20 0.25 3.05
CA GLY A 212 -3.46 1.30 2.33
C GLY A 212 -4.41 2.36 1.77
N THR A 213 -3.82 3.37 1.15
CA THR A 213 -4.55 4.37 0.34
C THR A 213 -3.84 4.55 -0.98
N GLU A 214 -4.60 4.88 -2.01
CA GLU A 214 -4.07 5.13 -3.34
C GLU A 214 -4.74 6.34 -3.98
N THR A 215 -3.91 7.19 -4.56
CA THR A 215 -4.30 8.20 -5.54
C THR A 215 -3.91 7.70 -6.93
N ASP A 216 -2.63 7.31 -7.11
CA ASP A 216 -2.11 6.57 -8.26
C ASP A 216 -0.98 5.63 -7.80
N GLY A 217 -1.22 4.32 -7.90
CA GLY A 217 -0.25 3.26 -7.63
C GLY A 217 0.04 2.96 -6.16
N SER A 218 -0.46 3.75 -5.22
CA SER A 218 -0.03 3.68 -3.82
C SER A 218 -0.54 2.48 -3.01
N ILE A 219 -1.39 1.62 -3.56
CA ILE A 219 -1.74 0.27 -3.08
C ILE A 219 -1.11 -0.76 -4.02
N ILE A 220 -1.30 -0.57 -5.33
CA ILE A 220 -0.91 -1.53 -6.37
C ILE A 220 0.61 -1.74 -6.37
N CYS A 221 1.42 -0.65 -6.41
CA CYS A 221 2.86 -0.76 -6.47
C CYS A 221 3.47 -1.43 -5.23
N PRO A 222 3.25 -0.94 -3.99
CA PRO A 222 3.85 -1.57 -2.81
C PRO A 222 3.33 -3.00 -2.58
N SER A 223 2.08 -3.32 -2.94
CA SER A 223 1.58 -4.70 -2.90
C SER A 223 2.34 -5.59 -3.86
N SER A 224 2.55 -5.17 -5.11
CA SER A 224 3.34 -5.89 -6.12
C SER A 224 4.76 -6.17 -5.63
N LEU A 225 5.48 -5.13 -5.19
CA LEU A 225 6.89 -5.23 -4.80
C LEU A 225 7.11 -5.95 -3.47
N CYS A 226 6.07 -6.10 -2.66
CA CYS A 226 6.09 -6.88 -1.43
C CYS A 226 5.33 -8.23 -1.55
N GLY A 227 5.02 -8.67 -2.78
CA GLY A 227 4.42 -9.98 -3.05
C GLY A 227 3.04 -10.16 -2.41
N LEU A 228 2.22 -9.12 -2.39
CA LEU A 228 0.87 -9.12 -1.82
C LEU A 228 -0.22 -9.01 -2.88
N VAL A 229 -1.43 -9.31 -2.46
CA VAL A 229 -2.66 -8.87 -3.11
C VAL A 229 -3.00 -7.46 -2.62
N GLY A 230 -3.21 -6.54 -3.55
CA GLY A 230 -3.69 -5.19 -3.27
C GLY A 230 -4.93 -4.90 -4.11
N ILE A 231 -5.96 -4.34 -3.50
CA ILE A 231 -7.18 -3.94 -4.21
C ILE A 231 -7.31 -2.43 -4.11
N LYS A 232 -7.22 -1.76 -5.26
CA LYS A 232 -7.68 -0.39 -5.43
C LYS A 232 -9.13 -0.45 -5.91
N PRO A 233 -10.13 -0.14 -5.09
CA PRO A 233 -11.52 -0.20 -5.51
C PRO A 233 -11.89 0.98 -6.42
N THR A 234 -13.07 0.93 -7.02
CA THR A 234 -13.71 2.07 -7.68
C THR A 234 -13.81 3.24 -6.70
N VAL A 235 -13.49 4.45 -7.15
CA VAL A 235 -13.64 5.67 -6.34
C VAL A 235 -15.10 5.82 -5.91
N GLY A 236 -15.30 5.93 -4.58
CA GLY A 236 -16.62 5.96 -3.97
C GLY A 236 -17.13 4.60 -3.47
N LEU A 237 -16.46 3.47 -3.74
CA LEU A 237 -16.83 2.19 -3.10
C LEU A 237 -16.45 2.18 -1.60
N VAL A 238 -15.36 2.85 -1.27
CA VAL A 238 -14.87 3.03 0.10
C VAL A 238 -14.78 4.52 0.39
N SER A 239 -15.29 4.95 1.55
CA SER A 239 -15.28 6.35 1.96
C SER A 239 -13.86 6.85 2.22
N ARG A 240 -13.63 8.13 1.88
CA ARG A 240 -12.38 8.88 2.11
C ARG A 240 -12.49 9.85 3.28
N SER A 241 -13.65 9.90 3.98
CA SER A 241 -13.83 10.77 5.15
C SER A 241 -12.84 10.39 6.25
N GLY A 242 -12.06 11.38 6.71
CA GLY A 242 -11.01 11.17 7.72
C GLY A 242 -9.72 10.57 7.16
N ILE A 243 -9.52 10.61 5.84
CA ILE A 243 -8.25 10.28 5.19
C ILE A 243 -7.59 11.58 4.73
N ILE A 244 -6.30 11.76 5.00
CA ILE A 244 -5.53 12.90 4.49
C ILE A 244 -5.50 12.82 2.98
N PRO A 245 -6.05 13.82 2.26
CA PRO A 245 -6.30 13.72 0.83
C PRO A 245 -5.08 14.12 -0.03
N ILE A 246 -5.07 13.60 -1.26
CA ILE A 246 -4.37 14.21 -2.39
C ILE A 246 -5.40 14.72 -3.39
N SER A 247 -6.33 13.86 -3.81
CA SER A 247 -7.25 14.15 -4.90
C SER A 247 -8.63 13.55 -4.68
N VAL A 248 -9.65 14.37 -4.66
CA VAL A 248 -11.04 13.93 -4.54
C VAL A 248 -11.50 13.11 -5.75
N SER A 249 -10.83 13.26 -6.90
CA SER A 249 -11.17 12.54 -8.13
C SER A 249 -10.57 11.13 -8.19
N GLN A 250 -9.48 10.84 -7.45
CA GLN A 250 -8.71 9.61 -7.58
C GLN A 250 -8.54 8.84 -6.27
N ASP A 251 -8.52 9.53 -5.11
CA ASP A 251 -8.23 8.90 -3.82
C ASP A 251 -9.21 7.78 -3.48
N THR A 252 -8.66 6.70 -2.92
CA THR A 252 -9.41 5.62 -2.30
C THR A 252 -8.58 4.95 -1.21
N ALA A 253 -9.23 4.26 -0.26
CA ALA A 253 -8.59 3.30 0.62
C ALA A 253 -8.87 1.88 0.12
N GLY A 254 -7.95 0.96 0.39
CA GLY A 254 -8.13 -0.42 -0.03
C GLY A 254 -7.29 -1.42 0.76
N PRO A 255 -7.67 -2.70 0.69
CA PRO A 255 -7.01 -3.77 1.40
C PRO A 255 -5.68 -4.17 0.77
N MET A 256 -4.74 -4.53 1.63
CA MET A 256 -3.46 -5.15 1.31
C MET A 256 -3.31 -6.43 2.14
N ALA A 257 -3.22 -7.58 1.49
CA ALA A 257 -3.24 -8.89 2.15
C ALA A 257 -2.34 -9.90 1.45
N ARG A 258 -2.09 -11.04 2.09
CA ARG A 258 -1.29 -12.12 1.49
C ARG A 258 -2.08 -12.99 0.53
N THR A 259 -3.42 -12.99 0.63
CA THR A 259 -4.32 -13.76 -0.23
C THR A 259 -5.48 -12.90 -0.72
N VAL A 260 -6.06 -13.27 -1.87
CA VAL A 260 -7.28 -12.62 -2.38
C VAL A 260 -8.42 -12.74 -1.37
N THR A 261 -8.60 -13.91 -0.75
CA THR A 261 -9.66 -14.13 0.25
C THR A 261 -9.55 -13.16 1.42
N ASP A 262 -8.36 -12.97 1.99
CA ASP A 262 -8.17 -12.05 3.11
C ASP A 262 -8.38 -10.58 2.69
N ALA A 263 -7.95 -10.22 1.47
CA ALA A 263 -8.16 -8.88 0.91
C ALA A 263 -9.66 -8.56 0.76
N VAL A 264 -10.46 -9.51 0.26
CA VAL A 264 -11.90 -9.28 0.04
C VAL A 264 -12.72 -9.32 1.33
N VAL A 265 -12.29 -10.08 2.35
CA VAL A 265 -12.86 -10.00 3.70
C VAL A 265 -12.70 -8.60 4.26
N LEU A 266 -11.51 -8.01 4.09
CA LEU A 266 -11.25 -6.64 4.54
C LEU A 266 -12.04 -5.62 3.71
N LEU A 267 -12.12 -5.79 2.38
CA LEU A 267 -12.90 -4.90 1.51
C LEU A 267 -14.38 -4.82 1.94
N GLY A 268 -15.03 -5.97 2.18
CA GLY A 268 -16.43 -6.02 2.61
C GLY A 268 -16.69 -5.26 3.91
N ALA A 269 -15.74 -5.30 4.85
CA ALA A 269 -15.85 -4.56 6.10
C ALA A 269 -15.66 -3.03 5.94
N MET A 270 -15.01 -2.58 4.86
CA MET A 270 -14.70 -1.17 4.62
C MET A 270 -15.77 -0.43 3.81
N THR A 271 -16.62 -1.15 3.05
CA THR A 271 -17.62 -0.56 2.15
C THR A 271 -18.81 0.00 2.90
N GLY A 272 -19.50 0.97 2.28
CA GLY A 272 -20.73 1.57 2.79
C GLY A 272 -20.91 3.02 2.33
N VAL A 273 -22.14 3.47 2.28
CA VAL A 273 -22.48 4.86 1.96
C VAL A 273 -22.19 5.75 3.17
N ASP A 274 -21.36 6.76 2.96
CA ASP A 274 -21.00 7.77 3.96
C ASP A 274 -21.56 9.14 3.54
N PRO A 275 -22.48 9.74 4.30
CA PRO A 275 -23.00 11.08 3.98
C PRO A 275 -21.94 12.19 3.94
N GLN A 276 -20.76 11.98 4.56
CA GLN A 276 -19.66 12.95 4.54
C GLN A 276 -18.74 12.82 3.30
N ASP A 277 -18.85 11.71 2.56
CA ASP A 277 -18.18 11.51 1.27
C ASP A 277 -19.23 11.21 0.19
N THR A 278 -19.67 12.26 -0.49
CA THR A 278 -20.75 12.20 -1.48
C THR A 278 -20.49 11.23 -2.63
N ALA A 279 -19.21 10.91 -2.94
CA ALA A 279 -18.89 9.93 -3.97
C ALA A 279 -19.39 8.53 -3.61
N THR A 280 -19.56 8.23 -2.32
CA THR A 280 -20.02 6.91 -1.88
C THR A 280 -21.50 6.65 -2.20
N SER A 281 -22.30 7.70 -2.46
CA SER A 281 -23.69 7.52 -2.89
C SER A 281 -23.81 6.74 -4.21
N ALA A 282 -22.77 6.83 -5.07
CA ALA A 282 -22.72 6.08 -6.33
C ALA A 282 -22.52 4.57 -6.13
N SER A 283 -22.13 4.13 -4.93
CA SER A 283 -21.95 2.71 -4.58
C SER A 283 -23.24 2.04 -4.08
N ASP A 284 -24.31 2.80 -3.91
CA ASP A 284 -25.60 2.24 -3.46
C ASP A 284 -26.09 1.17 -4.43
N GLY A 285 -26.44 0.00 -3.89
CA GLY A 285 -26.80 -1.19 -4.69
C GLY A 285 -25.63 -1.87 -5.44
N LYS A 286 -24.38 -1.37 -5.31
CA LYS A 286 -23.18 -1.92 -5.99
C LYS A 286 -22.12 -2.42 -5.00
N SER A 287 -22.29 -2.18 -3.71
CA SER A 287 -21.44 -2.72 -2.65
C SER A 287 -22.03 -4.01 -2.09
N PHE A 288 -21.15 -4.90 -1.63
CA PHE A 288 -21.52 -6.19 -1.07
C PHE A 288 -20.97 -6.32 0.35
N PRO A 289 -21.75 -6.86 1.30
CA PRO A 289 -21.27 -7.10 2.65
C PRO A 289 -20.26 -8.26 2.71
N ASP A 290 -20.29 -9.16 1.73
CA ASP A 290 -19.41 -10.32 1.62
C ASP A 290 -18.93 -10.51 0.17
N TYR A 291 -17.70 -10.10 -0.09
CA TYR A 291 -17.04 -10.29 -1.38
C TYR A 291 -16.41 -11.69 -1.53
N THR A 292 -16.36 -12.52 -0.49
CA THR A 292 -15.82 -13.89 -0.61
C THR A 292 -16.67 -14.76 -1.51
N THR A 293 -17.94 -14.41 -1.69
CA THR A 293 -18.87 -15.08 -2.61
C THR A 293 -18.41 -15.05 -4.07
N PHE A 294 -17.53 -14.11 -4.43
CA PHE A 294 -16.94 -13.97 -5.75
C PHE A 294 -15.62 -14.73 -5.92
N CYS A 295 -15.06 -15.30 -4.87
CA CYS A 295 -13.85 -16.14 -4.92
C CYS A 295 -14.17 -17.51 -5.55
N LYS A 296 -14.23 -17.57 -6.88
CA LYS A 296 -14.54 -18.77 -7.66
C LYS A 296 -13.29 -19.29 -8.35
N VAL A 297 -12.96 -20.57 -8.12
CA VAL A 297 -11.75 -21.20 -8.72
C VAL A 297 -11.83 -21.35 -10.22
N ASP A 298 -13.02 -21.38 -10.79
CA ASP A 298 -13.34 -21.52 -12.21
C ASP A 298 -13.61 -20.19 -12.92
N ALA A 299 -13.42 -19.04 -12.26
CA ALA A 299 -13.75 -17.73 -12.82
C ALA A 299 -12.95 -17.35 -14.08
N LEU A 300 -11.81 -18.00 -14.34
CA LEU A 300 -11.06 -17.86 -15.60
C LEU A 300 -11.72 -18.59 -16.76
N SER A 301 -12.53 -19.62 -16.51
CA SER A 301 -13.18 -20.38 -17.57
C SER A 301 -14.19 -19.50 -18.33
N GLY A 302 -13.99 -19.38 -19.63
CA GLY A 302 -14.81 -18.54 -20.51
C GLY A 302 -14.58 -17.03 -20.38
N ALA A 303 -13.71 -16.58 -19.46
CA ALA A 303 -13.35 -15.17 -19.33
C ALA A 303 -12.62 -14.65 -20.58
N ARG A 304 -12.90 -13.41 -20.98
CA ARG A 304 -12.18 -12.71 -22.05
C ARG A 304 -11.24 -11.68 -21.45
N ILE A 305 -9.93 -11.92 -21.58
CA ILE A 305 -8.89 -11.11 -20.93
C ILE A 305 -8.05 -10.42 -22.00
N GLY A 306 -8.01 -9.09 -21.97
CA GLY A 306 -7.17 -8.26 -22.83
C GLY A 306 -5.77 -8.12 -22.25
N VAL A 307 -4.76 -8.23 -23.10
CA VAL A 307 -3.34 -8.05 -22.74
C VAL A 307 -2.86 -6.70 -23.26
N ALA A 308 -2.62 -5.75 -22.36
CA ALA A 308 -2.10 -4.44 -22.73
C ALA A 308 -0.57 -4.49 -22.84
N ARG A 309 -0.09 -4.73 -24.08
CA ARG A 309 1.35 -4.82 -24.36
C ARG A 309 2.07 -3.49 -24.24
N ASN A 310 1.38 -2.38 -24.50
CA ASN A 310 1.93 -1.03 -24.33
C ASN A 310 2.18 -0.63 -22.87
N MET A 311 1.76 -1.44 -21.90
CA MET A 311 2.09 -1.30 -20.48
C MET A 311 3.09 -2.36 -19.99
N ALA A 312 3.82 -3.03 -20.91
CA ALA A 312 4.88 -4.00 -20.66
C ALA A 312 6.14 -3.62 -21.46
N GLY A 313 7.15 -4.46 -21.51
CA GLY A 313 8.35 -4.24 -22.35
C GLY A 313 9.44 -3.40 -21.67
N PHE A 314 9.29 -3.07 -20.41
CA PHE A 314 10.26 -2.25 -19.66
C PHE A 314 11.33 -3.07 -18.92
N HIS A 315 11.16 -4.40 -18.80
CA HIS A 315 12.16 -5.26 -18.16
C HIS A 315 12.00 -6.73 -18.57
N PRO A 316 13.04 -7.41 -19.09
CA PRO A 316 12.91 -8.75 -19.70
C PRO A 316 12.44 -9.84 -18.71
N LEU A 317 12.83 -9.79 -17.42
CA LEU A 317 12.34 -10.75 -16.43
C LEU A 317 10.87 -10.52 -16.07
N VAL A 318 10.39 -9.27 -16.11
CA VAL A 318 8.97 -8.95 -15.92
C VAL A 318 8.17 -9.48 -17.11
N ASP A 319 8.65 -9.27 -18.33
CA ASP A 319 8.00 -9.74 -19.56
C ASP A 319 7.91 -11.26 -19.61
N ALA A 320 8.97 -11.95 -19.16
CA ALA A 320 8.98 -13.41 -19.07
C ALA A 320 7.92 -13.92 -18.06
N ALA A 321 7.85 -13.31 -16.86
CA ALA A 321 6.84 -13.64 -15.84
C ALA A 321 5.42 -13.32 -16.34
N PHE A 322 5.23 -12.20 -17.02
CA PHE A 322 3.95 -11.79 -17.59
C PHE A 322 3.48 -12.77 -18.69
N ASN A 323 4.36 -13.19 -19.58
CA ASN A 323 4.03 -14.21 -20.58
C ASN A 323 3.67 -15.56 -19.93
N GLY A 324 4.33 -15.92 -18.84
CA GLY A 324 3.97 -17.07 -18.00
C GLY A 324 2.58 -16.93 -17.38
N ALA A 325 2.23 -15.74 -16.89
CA ALA A 325 0.91 -15.45 -16.33
C ALA A 325 -0.20 -15.54 -17.41
N ILE A 326 0.05 -15.01 -18.62
CA ILE A 326 -0.87 -15.14 -19.77
C ILE A 326 -1.09 -16.61 -20.12
N ALA A 327 -0.03 -17.40 -20.17
CA ALA A 327 -0.13 -18.83 -20.44
C ALA A 327 -0.93 -19.57 -19.35
N ALA A 328 -0.75 -19.21 -18.08
CA ALA A 328 -1.53 -19.77 -16.96
C ALA A 328 -3.02 -19.43 -17.11
N MET A 329 -3.39 -18.17 -17.39
CA MET A 329 -4.78 -17.77 -17.60
C MET A 329 -5.42 -18.53 -18.78
N ARG A 330 -4.69 -18.70 -19.89
CA ARG A 330 -5.16 -19.51 -21.03
C ARG A 330 -5.40 -20.97 -20.62
N LYS A 331 -4.48 -21.56 -19.83
CA LYS A 331 -4.65 -22.92 -19.27
C LYS A 331 -5.85 -22.99 -18.32
N GLY A 332 -6.17 -21.91 -17.61
CA GLY A 332 -7.37 -21.77 -16.77
C GLY A 332 -8.69 -21.61 -17.55
N GLY A 333 -8.65 -21.63 -18.88
CA GLY A 333 -9.82 -21.56 -19.75
C GLY A 333 -10.20 -20.15 -20.22
N ALA A 334 -9.33 -19.14 -19.99
CA ALA A 334 -9.59 -17.79 -20.47
C ALA A 334 -9.29 -17.65 -21.98
N THR A 335 -10.12 -16.89 -22.67
CA THR A 335 -9.85 -16.39 -24.03
C THR A 335 -8.97 -15.14 -23.91
N ILE A 336 -7.77 -15.22 -24.45
CA ILE A 336 -6.79 -14.13 -24.42
C ILE A 336 -6.88 -13.30 -25.71
N VAL A 337 -7.10 -12.01 -25.57
CA VAL A 337 -7.02 -11.00 -26.63
C VAL A 337 -5.68 -10.27 -26.48
N ASP A 338 -4.75 -10.50 -27.42
CA ASP A 338 -3.37 -10.03 -27.33
C ASP A 338 -2.90 -9.55 -28.71
N PRO A 339 -2.65 -8.24 -28.91
CA PRO A 339 -2.74 -7.16 -27.93
C PRO A 339 -4.16 -6.62 -27.74
N ALA A 340 -4.39 -5.98 -26.57
CA ALA A 340 -5.53 -5.13 -26.27
C ALA A 340 -5.02 -3.87 -25.55
N ASP A 341 -4.27 -3.08 -26.29
CA ASP A 341 -3.57 -1.90 -25.80
C ASP A 341 -4.54 -0.76 -25.46
N VAL A 342 -4.24 -0.02 -24.38
CA VAL A 342 -4.97 1.20 -24.03
C VAL A 342 -4.30 2.39 -24.72
N PRO A 343 -4.91 2.96 -25.78
CA PRO A 343 -4.22 3.88 -26.69
C PRO A 343 -3.92 5.25 -26.10
N THR A 344 -4.45 5.52 -24.92
CA THR A 344 -4.36 6.81 -24.23
C THR A 344 -3.39 6.84 -23.07
N VAL A 345 -2.71 5.73 -22.77
CA VAL A 345 -1.67 5.67 -21.73
C VAL A 345 -0.64 6.79 -21.93
N GLY A 346 -0.37 7.55 -20.86
CA GLY A 346 0.58 8.66 -20.85
C GLY A 346 0.09 9.96 -21.49
N LYS A 347 -1.10 9.99 -22.13
CA LYS A 347 -1.62 11.20 -22.78
C LYS A 347 -2.33 12.16 -21.82
N TYR A 348 -2.60 11.73 -20.60
CA TYR A 348 -3.28 12.51 -19.55
C TYR A 348 -2.35 12.98 -18.43
N ASP A 349 -1.05 12.63 -18.45
CA ASP A 349 -0.13 12.86 -17.33
C ASP A 349 -0.05 14.34 -16.89
N ASP A 350 0.06 15.27 -17.86
CA ASP A 350 0.08 16.71 -17.54
C ASP A 350 -1.26 17.20 -16.98
N ALA A 351 -2.37 16.69 -17.53
CA ALA A 351 -3.71 17.03 -17.06
C ALA A 351 -3.97 16.46 -15.66
N GLU A 352 -3.55 15.22 -15.41
CA GLU A 352 -3.59 14.59 -14.09
C GLU A 352 -2.81 15.41 -13.07
N MET A 353 -1.56 15.76 -13.36
CA MET A 353 -0.75 16.57 -12.45
C MET A 353 -1.41 17.91 -12.11
N ASP A 354 -2.06 18.57 -13.08
CA ASP A 354 -2.82 19.79 -12.80
C ASP A 354 -4.02 19.50 -11.86
N VAL A 355 -4.80 18.45 -12.13
CA VAL A 355 -5.92 18.05 -11.25
C VAL A 355 -5.42 17.79 -9.83
N LEU A 356 -4.37 16.98 -9.67
CA LEU A 356 -3.81 16.64 -8.36
C LEU A 356 -3.36 17.90 -7.60
N LEU A 357 -2.70 18.85 -8.25
CA LEU A 357 -2.21 20.08 -7.59
C LEU A 357 -3.36 20.98 -7.11
N TYR A 358 -4.43 21.13 -7.88
CA TYR A 358 -5.61 21.90 -7.48
C TYR A 358 -6.36 21.23 -6.32
N GLU A 359 -6.64 19.94 -6.47
CA GLU A 359 -7.42 19.17 -5.49
C GLU A 359 -6.64 18.97 -4.19
N PHE A 360 -5.32 18.83 -4.24
CA PHE A 360 -4.48 18.74 -3.04
C PHE A 360 -4.57 20.00 -2.18
N LYS A 361 -4.44 21.20 -2.79
CA LYS A 361 -4.56 22.47 -2.05
C LYS A 361 -5.90 22.58 -1.36
N ASP A 362 -6.98 22.36 -2.11
CA ASP A 362 -8.35 22.48 -1.60
C ASP A 362 -8.62 21.47 -0.50
N GLY A 363 -8.39 20.19 -0.80
CA GLY A 363 -8.66 19.08 0.10
C GLY A 363 -7.80 19.11 1.37
N LEU A 364 -6.50 19.39 1.25
CA LEU A 364 -5.61 19.46 2.42
C LEU A 364 -5.98 20.62 3.34
N ASN A 365 -6.27 21.82 2.79
CA ASN A 365 -6.71 22.94 3.60
C ASN A 365 -8.01 22.63 4.34
N ALA A 366 -8.99 22.02 3.66
CA ALA A 366 -10.24 21.58 4.29
C ALA A 366 -10.02 20.50 5.36
N TYR A 367 -9.11 19.56 5.15
CA TYR A 367 -8.75 18.53 6.13
C TYR A 367 -8.08 19.15 7.37
N LEU A 368 -7.05 19.99 7.18
CA LEU A 368 -6.31 20.62 8.29
C LEU A 368 -7.20 21.53 9.13
N ALA A 369 -8.10 22.29 8.50
CA ALA A 369 -9.06 23.14 9.20
C ALA A 369 -10.00 22.33 10.13
N ARG A 370 -10.40 21.11 9.72
CA ARG A 370 -11.26 20.22 10.53
C ARG A 370 -10.55 19.57 11.72
N ARG A 371 -9.21 19.48 11.70
CA ARG A 371 -8.43 18.95 12.83
C ARG A 371 -8.46 19.85 14.08
N GLY A 372 -8.85 21.11 13.92
CA GLY A 372 -9.01 22.06 15.03
C GLY A 372 -7.71 22.74 15.45
N VAL A 373 -7.84 23.67 16.40
CA VAL A 373 -6.83 24.69 16.78
C VAL A 373 -5.56 24.11 17.46
N ARG A 374 -5.48 22.81 17.67
CA ARG A 374 -4.34 22.19 18.39
C ARG A 374 -3.14 21.87 17.51
N THR A 375 -3.23 22.06 16.18
CA THR A 375 -2.12 21.82 15.27
C THR A 375 -1.34 23.11 15.02
N PRO A 376 0.00 23.07 15.03
CA PRO A 376 0.82 24.22 14.62
C PRO A 376 0.62 24.58 13.14
N VAL A 377 -0.01 23.68 12.37
CA VAL A 377 -0.22 23.78 10.93
C VAL A 377 -1.69 23.53 10.61
N ASN A 378 -2.37 24.52 10.07
CA ASN A 378 -3.80 24.47 9.71
C ASN A 378 -4.09 24.78 8.24
N THR A 379 -3.04 25.05 7.44
CA THR A 379 -3.12 25.27 5.99
C THR A 379 -1.89 24.69 5.29
N LEU A 380 -1.98 24.51 3.96
CA LEU A 380 -0.83 24.13 3.13
C LEU A 380 0.30 25.18 3.21
N GLU A 381 -0.04 26.46 3.25
CA GLU A 381 0.94 27.55 3.43
C GLU A 381 1.69 27.42 4.76
N GLY A 382 0.96 27.16 5.86
CA GLY A 382 1.54 26.92 7.18
C GLY A 382 2.42 25.67 7.19
N LEU A 383 2.04 24.61 6.47
CA LEU A 383 2.83 23.40 6.30
C LEU A 383 4.14 23.67 5.55
N ILE A 384 4.09 24.43 4.46
CA ILE A 384 5.28 24.85 3.71
C ILE A 384 6.23 25.64 4.61
N ALA A 385 5.71 26.57 5.41
CA ALA A 385 6.51 27.34 6.36
C ALA A 385 7.14 26.46 7.45
N TYR A 386 6.35 25.53 8.00
CA TYR A 386 6.84 24.55 8.99
C TYR A 386 8.01 23.71 8.44
N ASN A 387 7.86 23.16 7.25
CA ASN A 387 8.89 22.33 6.60
C ASN A 387 10.19 23.14 6.37
N ARG A 388 10.10 24.40 5.93
CA ARG A 388 11.26 25.29 5.77
C ARG A 388 11.97 25.53 7.11
N ALA A 389 11.21 25.80 8.17
CA ALA A 389 11.76 26.02 9.51
C ALA A 389 12.42 24.74 10.10
N ASN A 390 11.96 23.56 9.69
CA ASN A 390 12.43 22.26 10.16
C ASN A 390 13.20 21.47 9.08
N ALA A 391 13.77 22.15 8.08
CA ALA A 391 14.33 21.52 6.88
C ALA A 391 15.32 20.37 7.13
N ARG A 392 16.15 20.49 8.18
CA ARG A 392 17.11 19.43 8.55
C ARG A 392 16.46 18.10 8.89
N ARG A 393 15.20 18.09 9.35
CA ARG A 393 14.47 16.89 9.78
C ARG A 393 13.44 16.47 8.74
N GLU A 394 12.72 17.45 8.17
CA GLU A 394 11.64 17.22 7.21
C GLU A 394 12.13 17.08 5.77
N MET A 395 13.21 17.75 5.39
CA MET A 395 13.71 17.80 4.03
C MET A 395 15.21 17.43 3.90
N PRO A 396 15.71 16.37 4.60
CA PRO A 396 17.13 16.02 4.49
C PRO A 396 17.52 15.49 3.10
N TRP A 397 16.58 14.96 2.33
CA TRP A 397 16.82 14.25 1.07
C TRP A 397 16.20 14.93 -0.15
N PHE A 398 15.01 15.48 -0.01
CA PHE A 398 14.25 16.13 -1.10
C PHE A 398 13.43 17.30 -0.57
N ALA A 399 13.12 18.25 -1.44
CA ALA A 399 12.41 19.48 -1.12
C ALA A 399 10.88 19.31 -1.09
N GLN A 400 10.11 20.36 -1.37
CA GLN A 400 8.64 20.39 -1.29
C GLN A 400 8.02 21.15 -2.47
N GLU A 401 8.61 21.04 -3.65
CA GLU A 401 8.20 21.80 -4.82
C GLU A 401 6.78 21.49 -5.28
N LEU A 402 6.24 20.28 -5.01
CA LEU A 402 4.84 19.99 -5.31
C LEU A 402 3.90 20.76 -4.39
N PHE A 403 4.23 20.95 -3.12
CA PHE A 403 3.46 21.79 -2.21
C PHE A 403 3.44 23.25 -2.68
N GLU A 404 4.58 23.78 -3.10
CA GLU A 404 4.70 25.15 -3.60
C GLU A 404 3.91 25.33 -4.90
N ARG A 405 3.99 24.36 -5.81
CA ARG A 405 3.18 24.32 -7.03
C ARG A 405 1.68 24.23 -6.73
N ALA A 406 1.27 23.41 -5.77
CA ALA A 406 -0.13 23.30 -5.35
C ALA A 406 -0.61 24.60 -4.70
N GLN A 407 0.21 25.21 -3.81
CA GLN A 407 -0.13 26.48 -3.16
C GLN A 407 -0.36 27.61 -4.18
N ALA A 408 0.34 27.60 -5.30
CA ALA A 408 0.18 28.56 -6.36
C ALA A 408 -1.09 28.38 -7.23
N LYS A 409 -1.83 27.25 -7.07
CA LYS A 409 -3.07 27.02 -7.81
C LYS A 409 -4.23 27.87 -7.27
N GLY A 410 -5.19 28.17 -8.14
CA GLY A 410 -6.44 28.86 -7.82
C GLY A 410 -7.49 27.95 -7.20
N ALA A 411 -8.75 28.22 -7.46
CA ALA A 411 -9.89 27.46 -6.96
C ALA A 411 -10.29 26.31 -7.93
N LEU A 412 -11.05 25.34 -7.43
CA LEU A 412 -11.61 24.27 -8.28
C LEU A 412 -12.64 24.76 -9.32
N THR A 413 -12.97 26.06 -9.30
CA THR A 413 -13.81 26.72 -10.31
C THR A 413 -13.01 27.23 -11.51
N ASP A 414 -11.68 27.21 -11.47
CA ASP A 414 -10.83 27.67 -12.55
C ASP A 414 -11.05 26.83 -13.82
N GLU A 415 -11.07 27.48 -14.97
CA GLU A 415 -11.25 26.81 -16.26
C GLU A 415 -10.14 25.79 -16.53
N ARG A 416 -8.89 26.12 -16.17
CA ARG A 416 -7.75 25.21 -16.30
C ARG A 416 -7.98 23.88 -15.57
N TYR A 417 -8.47 23.92 -14.32
CA TYR A 417 -8.78 22.72 -13.55
C TYR A 417 -9.90 21.91 -14.21
N ARG A 418 -11.00 22.59 -14.58
CA ARG A 418 -12.17 21.91 -15.20
C ARG A 418 -11.80 21.24 -16.52
N THR A 419 -10.99 21.93 -17.35
CA THR A 419 -10.49 21.37 -18.62
C THR A 419 -9.58 20.17 -18.38
N ALA A 420 -8.65 20.26 -17.43
CA ALA A 420 -7.76 19.15 -17.07
C ALA A 420 -8.56 17.92 -16.58
N LEU A 421 -9.52 18.13 -15.67
CA LEU A 421 -10.37 17.03 -15.16
C LEU A 421 -11.23 16.40 -16.26
N ALA A 422 -11.79 17.20 -17.17
CA ALA A 422 -12.54 16.70 -18.31
C ALA A 422 -11.64 15.88 -19.26
N SER A 423 -10.41 16.35 -19.51
CA SER A 423 -9.41 15.63 -20.31
C SER A 423 -9.03 14.28 -19.68
N CYS A 424 -8.76 14.27 -18.37
CA CYS A 424 -8.48 13.03 -17.63
C CYS A 424 -9.61 12.01 -17.81
N ARG A 425 -10.86 12.44 -17.58
CA ARG A 425 -12.02 11.55 -17.72
C ARG A 425 -12.18 11.03 -19.15
N LYS A 426 -12.11 11.91 -20.13
CA LYS A 426 -12.22 11.50 -21.53
C LYS A 426 -11.14 10.50 -21.92
N LEU A 427 -9.88 10.83 -21.65
CA LEU A 427 -8.74 10.00 -22.09
C LEU A 427 -8.63 8.69 -21.30
N ALA A 428 -8.86 8.69 -19.98
CA ALA A 428 -8.70 7.47 -19.18
C ALA A 428 -9.93 6.55 -19.26
N ARG A 429 -11.15 7.11 -19.38
CA ARG A 429 -12.41 6.34 -19.47
C ARG A 429 -12.82 6.13 -20.91
N ASP A 430 -13.44 7.17 -21.52
CA ASP A 430 -14.20 7.05 -22.77
C ASP A 430 -13.31 6.56 -23.93
N ASP A 431 -12.15 7.18 -24.14
CA ASP A 431 -11.19 6.85 -25.19
C ASP A 431 -10.16 5.79 -24.72
N GLY A 432 -10.15 5.46 -23.42
CA GLY A 432 -9.21 4.56 -22.76
C GLY A 432 -9.82 3.20 -22.42
N VAL A 433 -10.00 2.94 -21.12
CA VAL A 433 -10.44 1.63 -20.61
C VAL A 433 -11.76 1.19 -21.21
N ASP A 434 -12.78 2.06 -21.24
CA ASP A 434 -14.14 1.71 -21.71
C ASP A 434 -14.12 1.35 -23.20
N ALA A 435 -13.40 2.12 -24.03
CA ALA A 435 -13.25 1.84 -25.46
C ALA A 435 -12.63 0.47 -25.73
N VAL A 436 -11.53 0.15 -25.03
CA VAL A 436 -10.83 -1.13 -25.20
C VAL A 436 -11.68 -2.30 -24.71
N MET A 437 -12.28 -2.16 -23.53
CA MET A 437 -13.16 -3.20 -22.96
C MET A 437 -14.37 -3.47 -23.86
N ALA A 438 -15.02 -2.43 -24.38
CA ALA A 438 -16.16 -2.57 -25.28
C ALA A 438 -15.77 -3.18 -26.63
N THR A 439 -14.70 -2.66 -27.27
CA THR A 439 -14.23 -3.12 -28.59
C THR A 439 -13.94 -4.62 -28.60
N HIS A 440 -13.29 -5.09 -27.56
CA HIS A 440 -12.85 -6.49 -27.46
C HIS A 440 -13.79 -7.35 -26.59
N ARG A 441 -14.85 -6.78 -26.01
CA ARG A 441 -15.80 -7.43 -25.07
C ARG A 441 -15.04 -8.11 -23.92
N LEU A 442 -14.18 -7.36 -23.22
CA LEU A 442 -13.31 -7.89 -22.19
C LEU A 442 -14.00 -7.93 -20.82
N ASP A 443 -13.63 -8.91 -20.02
CA ASP A 443 -13.94 -8.97 -18.59
C ASP A 443 -12.90 -8.21 -17.75
N ALA A 444 -11.66 -8.16 -18.24
CA ALA A 444 -10.55 -7.41 -17.63
C ALA A 444 -9.45 -7.12 -18.66
N ILE A 445 -8.68 -6.07 -18.39
CA ILE A 445 -7.38 -5.81 -19.02
C ILE A 445 -6.30 -6.25 -18.03
N VAL A 446 -5.24 -6.90 -18.50
CA VAL A 446 -4.09 -7.28 -17.66
C VAL A 446 -2.79 -6.66 -18.16
N ALA A 447 -1.95 -6.29 -17.20
CA ALA A 447 -0.59 -5.82 -17.44
C ALA A 447 0.29 -6.11 -16.21
N PRO A 448 1.64 -6.10 -16.34
CA PRO A 448 2.52 -6.15 -15.18
C PRO A 448 2.25 -4.96 -14.26
N SER A 449 2.10 -5.19 -12.95
CA SER A 449 1.81 -4.09 -12.02
C SER A 449 2.92 -3.05 -12.00
N ASN A 450 4.18 -3.53 -11.94
CA ASN A 450 5.36 -2.67 -11.90
C ASN A 450 6.62 -3.42 -12.39
N GLY A 451 7.73 -2.66 -12.55
CA GLY A 451 9.08 -3.20 -12.61
C GLY A 451 9.52 -3.84 -11.29
N PRO A 452 10.70 -4.51 -11.25
CA PRO A 452 11.25 -5.07 -10.02
C PRO A 452 11.62 -3.97 -9.02
N ALA A 453 11.66 -4.31 -7.72
CA ALA A 453 12.08 -3.39 -6.68
C ALA A 453 13.52 -2.87 -6.93
N TRP A 454 13.69 -1.54 -6.92
CA TRP A 454 14.96 -0.85 -7.12
C TRP A 454 15.72 -0.66 -5.80
N PRO A 455 17.06 -0.44 -5.85
CA PRO A 455 17.83 -0.08 -4.66
C PRO A 455 17.29 1.21 -4.02
N THR A 456 17.23 1.27 -2.69
CA THR A 456 16.90 2.51 -2.00
C THR A 456 18.06 3.51 -2.13
N ASP A 457 17.78 4.66 -2.74
CA ASP A 457 18.76 5.73 -2.97
C ASP A 457 18.16 7.08 -2.62
N HIS A 458 18.61 7.66 -1.50
CA HIS A 458 18.13 8.97 -1.05
C HIS A 458 18.75 10.14 -1.82
N VAL A 459 19.83 9.92 -2.57
CA VAL A 459 20.52 10.97 -3.33
C VAL A 459 19.95 11.10 -4.73
N ASN A 460 19.77 9.96 -5.42
CA ASN A 460 19.26 9.95 -6.80
C ASN A 460 17.74 9.77 -6.88
N GLY A 461 17.09 9.38 -5.78
CA GLY A 461 15.65 9.14 -5.71
C GLY A 461 15.25 7.77 -6.26
N ASP A 462 13.96 7.57 -6.46
CA ASP A 462 13.39 6.33 -6.92
C ASP A 462 13.72 6.05 -8.39
N ARG A 463 14.10 4.82 -8.71
CA ARG A 463 14.30 4.34 -10.08
C ARG A 463 13.10 3.49 -10.53
N PHE A 464 11.96 4.12 -10.67
CA PHE A 464 10.76 3.47 -11.18
C PHE A 464 10.91 3.16 -12.68
N THR A 465 10.80 1.89 -13.08
CA THR A 465 11.06 1.46 -14.46
C THR A 465 9.81 1.27 -15.30
N GLY A 466 8.62 1.32 -14.68
CA GLY A 466 7.34 1.20 -15.37
C GLY A 466 6.26 0.60 -14.48
N GLY A 467 5.01 0.80 -14.87
CA GLY A 467 3.80 0.30 -14.19
C GLY A 467 2.54 0.65 -14.96
N ASN A 468 1.39 0.25 -14.43
CA ASN A 468 0.10 0.38 -15.09
C ASN A 468 -0.97 1.12 -14.26
N SER A 469 -0.62 1.61 -13.06
CA SER A 469 -1.60 2.12 -12.10
C SER A 469 -2.43 3.30 -12.60
N SER A 470 -1.79 4.23 -13.36
CA SER A 470 -2.44 5.47 -13.82
C SER A 470 -3.69 5.22 -14.67
N VAL A 471 -3.74 4.09 -15.40
CA VAL A 471 -4.92 3.74 -16.19
C VAL A 471 -6.18 3.59 -15.33
N ALA A 472 -6.08 2.87 -14.21
CA ALA A 472 -7.18 2.69 -13.28
C ALA A 472 -7.35 3.88 -12.32
N ALA A 473 -6.25 4.54 -11.94
CA ALA A 473 -6.25 5.68 -11.02
C ALA A 473 -7.00 6.87 -11.62
N VAL A 474 -6.58 7.34 -12.79
CA VAL A 474 -7.17 8.51 -13.48
C VAL A 474 -8.60 8.24 -13.92
N ALA A 475 -8.90 7.01 -14.33
CA ALA A 475 -10.29 6.60 -14.61
C ALA A 475 -11.16 6.54 -13.34
N GLY A 476 -10.59 6.42 -12.14
CA GLY A 476 -11.33 6.13 -10.91
C GLY A 476 -11.88 4.71 -10.86
N TYR A 477 -11.33 3.79 -11.64
CA TYR A 477 -11.79 2.41 -11.84
C TYR A 477 -11.02 1.41 -10.96
N PRO A 478 -11.54 0.20 -10.73
CA PRO A 478 -10.89 -0.78 -9.88
C PRO A 478 -9.68 -1.42 -10.54
N SER A 479 -8.69 -1.75 -9.71
CA SER A 479 -7.53 -2.56 -10.08
C SER A 479 -7.18 -3.50 -8.95
N ILE A 480 -6.80 -4.75 -9.28
CA ILE A 480 -6.35 -5.75 -8.31
C ILE A 480 -4.98 -6.27 -8.76
N THR A 481 -3.96 -6.11 -7.94
CA THR A 481 -2.67 -6.76 -8.16
C THR A 481 -2.59 -8.09 -7.39
N VAL A 482 -2.04 -9.10 -8.04
CA VAL A 482 -1.74 -10.41 -7.42
C VAL A 482 -0.31 -10.83 -7.77
N PRO A 483 0.40 -11.58 -6.92
CA PRO A 483 1.72 -12.11 -7.26
C PRO A 483 1.70 -12.98 -8.53
N MET A 484 2.58 -12.69 -9.48
CA MET A 484 2.70 -13.49 -10.73
C MET A 484 4.02 -14.24 -10.86
N GLY A 485 5.00 -13.95 -10.00
CA GLY A 485 6.33 -14.56 -10.06
C GLY A 485 7.39 -13.71 -9.38
N PHE A 486 8.63 -13.93 -9.79
CA PHE A 486 9.81 -13.27 -9.23
C PHE A 486 10.82 -12.92 -10.31
N ALA A 487 11.51 -11.79 -10.15
CA ALA A 487 12.77 -11.48 -10.81
C ALA A 487 13.89 -11.71 -9.78
N HIS A 488 14.60 -12.84 -9.86
CA HIS A 488 15.45 -13.35 -8.79
C HIS A 488 14.64 -13.48 -7.47
N GLU A 489 15.02 -12.74 -6.42
CA GLU A 489 14.32 -12.74 -5.12
C GLU A 489 13.22 -11.68 -5.01
N LEU A 490 13.02 -10.86 -6.06
CA LEU A 490 12.12 -9.71 -6.05
C LEU A 490 10.74 -10.10 -6.58
N PRO A 491 9.66 -9.94 -5.80
CA PRO A 491 8.30 -10.23 -6.25
C PRO A 491 7.87 -9.38 -7.44
N LEU A 492 7.03 -9.95 -8.29
CA LEU A 492 6.38 -9.30 -9.42
C LEU A 492 4.87 -9.49 -9.33
N GLY A 493 4.09 -8.45 -9.62
CA GLY A 493 2.63 -8.47 -9.61
C GLY A 493 2.03 -8.38 -11.00
N LEU A 494 0.87 -9.00 -11.16
CA LEU A 494 -0.05 -8.88 -12.29
C LEU A 494 -1.26 -8.06 -11.85
N SER A 495 -1.58 -6.97 -12.57
CA SER A 495 -2.82 -6.22 -12.36
C SER A 495 -3.94 -6.73 -13.25
N PHE A 496 -5.13 -6.85 -12.66
CA PHE A 496 -6.41 -6.98 -13.34
C PHE A 496 -7.14 -5.63 -13.23
N ILE A 497 -7.41 -4.98 -14.36
CA ILE A 497 -8.04 -3.66 -14.47
C ILE A 497 -9.41 -3.84 -15.10
N GLY A 498 -10.44 -3.22 -14.53
CA GLY A 498 -11.80 -3.28 -15.06
C GLY A 498 -12.46 -1.92 -15.19
N GLY A 499 -13.69 -1.89 -15.71
CA GLY A 499 -14.55 -0.71 -15.67
C GLY A 499 -15.11 -0.46 -14.27
N ALA A 500 -15.83 0.66 -14.10
CA ALA A 500 -16.39 1.02 -12.79
C ALA A 500 -17.29 -0.09 -12.22
N TRP A 501 -17.14 -0.38 -10.92
CA TRP A 501 -17.98 -1.34 -10.17
C TRP A 501 -17.84 -2.80 -10.60
N THR A 502 -16.73 -3.15 -11.27
CA THR A 502 -16.47 -4.54 -11.68
C THR A 502 -15.64 -5.34 -10.67
N GLU A 503 -15.48 -4.86 -9.44
CA GLU A 503 -14.78 -5.58 -8.37
C GLU A 503 -15.18 -7.05 -8.24
N PRO A 504 -16.49 -7.42 -8.28
CA PRO A 504 -16.91 -8.82 -8.23
C PRO A 504 -16.26 -9.69 -9.31
N ARG A 505 -16.18 -9.18 -10.54
CA ARG A 505 -15.57 -9.90 -11.67
C ARG A 505 -14.05 -9.98 -11.51
N LEU A 506 -13.40 -8.86 -11.18
CA LEU A 506 -11.95 -8.83 -10.98
C LEU A 506 -11.50 -9.72 -9.83
N ILE A 507 -12.25 -9.76 -8.72
CA ILE A 507 -12.00 -10.64 -7.58
C ILE A 507 -12.01 -12.11 -8.01
N GLY A 508 -13.03 -12.52 -8.78
CA GLY A 508 -13.11 -13.88 -9.31
C GLY A 508 -11.88 -14.25 -10.14
N LEU A 509 -11.50 -13.39 -11.09
CA LEU A 509 -10.34 -13.60 -11.96
C LEU A 509 -9.03 -13.65 -11.17
N ALA A 510 -8.81 -12.70 -10.26
CA ALA A 510 -7.64 -12.63 -9.40
C ALA A 510 -7.52 -13.87 -8.50
N TYR A 511 -8.65 -14.30 -7.90
CA TYR A 511 -8.69 -15.49 -7.06
C TYR A 511 -8.37 -16.76 -7.86
N ALA A 512 -9.02 -16.96 -9.00
CA ALA A 512 -8.75 -18.13 -9.85
C ALA A 512 -7.29 -18.17 -10.31
N PHE A 513 -6.71 -17.02 -10.69
CA PHE A 513 -5.30 -16.91 -11.03
C PHE A 513 -4.38 -17.23 -9.83
N GLU A 514 -4.67 -16.68 -8.65
CA GLU A 514 -3.93 -16.98 -7.41
C GLU A 514 -3.92 -18.48 -7.11
N GLN A 515 -5.09 -19.15 -7.15
CA GLN A 515 -5.22 -20.58 -6.87
C GLN A 515 -4.48 -21.45 -7.90
N LEU A 516 -4.48 -21.03 -9.15
CA LEU A 516 -3.81 -21.73 -10.24
C LEU A 516 -2.28 -21.63 -10.15
N THR A 517 -1.76 -20.46 -9.79
CA THR A 517 -0.31 -20.19 -9.85
C THR A 517 0.40 -20.35 -8.52
N ARG A 518 -0.26 -19.99 -7.42
CA ARG A 518 0.32 -19.96 -6.06
C ARG A 518 1.70 -19.31 -6.03
N ALA A 519 1.84 -18.19 -6.76
CA ALA A 519 3.13 -17.57 -7.05
C ALA A 519 3.79 -16.90 -5.82
N ARG A 520 3.02 -16.59 -4.75
CA ARG A 520 3.55 -15.97 -3.54
C ARG A 520 4.55 -16.88 -2.82
N ARG A 521 5.63 -16.27 -2.31
CA ARG A 521 6.56 -16.86 -1.34
C ARG A 521 6.70 -15.92 -0.15
N ALA A 522 6.94 -16.46 1.05
CA ALA A 522 7.24 -15.63 2.22
C ALA A 522 8.60 -14.91 2.09
N PRO A 523 8.75 -13.69 2.61
CA PRO A 523 10.02 -12.97 2.58
C PRO A 523 11.07 -13.63 3.48
N ARG A 524 12.35 -13.53 3.06
CA ARG A 524 13.50 -14.12 3.75
C ARG A 524 14.44 -13.09 4.37
N PHE A 525 14.16 -11.81 4.23
CA PHE A 525 14.95 -10.69 4.77
C PHE A 525 16.42 -10.72 4.31
N ILE A 526 16.69 -11.09 3.07
CA ILE A 526 18.07 -11.14 2.57
C ILE A 526 18.64 -9.74 2.44
N PRO A 527 19.94 -9.53 2.73
CA PRO A 527 20.54 -8.19 2.74
C PRO A 527 20.54 -7.51 1.38
N THR A 528 20.86 -8.26 0.33
CA THR A 528 20.92 -7.80 -1.07
C THR A 528 20.61 -8.96 -2.02
N VAL A 529 20.31 -8.65 -3.27
CA VAL A 529 20.15 -9.68 -4.32
C VAL A 529 21.48 -10.39 -4.51
N THR A 530 21.47 -11.72 -4.43
CA THR A 530 22.65 -12.55 -4.71
C THR A 530 22.63 -13.00 -6.18
N GLU A 531 23.81 -13.18 -6.77
CA GLU A 531 23.94 -13.91 -8.03
C GLU A 531 23.43 -15.34 -7.81
N ALA A 532 22.60 -15.82 -8.73
CA ALA A 532 22.00 -17.15 -8.65
C ALA A 532 23.03 -18.24 -9.02
#